data_9f245eff16e95ec68d7beab05d9086bd
#
_entry.id   9f245eff16e95ec68d7beab05d9086bd
#
_cell.length_a   1.000
_cell.length_b   1.000
_cell.length_c   1.000
_cell.angle_alpha   90.00
_cell.angle_beta   90.00
_cell.angle_gamma   90.00
#
_symmetry.space_group_name_H-M   'P 1'
#
loop_
_entity.id
_entity.type
_entity.pdbx_description
1 polymer ?
#
loop_
_entity_poly.entity_id
_entity_poly.type
_entity_poly.pdbx_seq_one_letter_code
_entity_poly.pdbx_strand_id
1 'polypeptide(L)'
;MNIIISNTSDLPIYMQIVNHIKENILSGTLEEGKALPSIRALAKDLGISFITTKRAYEELEKLGLINTVPGKGCYVSSFNKELVYEAKMREIEEKLEESINLSKIMGLSKSELIKILESLYEGE
;
A
#
# COMPACT_ATOMS: atom_id res chain seq x y z
N MET A 1 14.00 1.33 6.53
CA MET A 1 12.80 1.38 5.67
C MET A 1 13.09 2.27 4.48
N ASN A 2 13.08 1.70 3.29
CA ASN A 2 13.46 2.42 2.08
C ASN A 2 12.23 2.90 1.31
N ILE A 3 11.74 4.09 1.67
CA ILE A 3 10.61 4.70 0.98
C ILE A 3 11.15 5.65 -0.08
N ILE A 4 10.71 5.48 -1.31
CA ILE A 4 11.05 6.36 -2.41
C ILE A 4 9.85 7.24 -2.72
N ILE A 5 10.01 8.54 -2.56
CA ILE A 5 8.95 9.51 -2.82
C ILE A 5 9.07 10.00 -4.26
N SER A 6 7.95 9.94 -5.00
CA SER A 6 7.87 10.45 -6.36
C SER A 6 7.15 11.80 -6.37
N ASN A 7 7.83 12.84 -6.85
CA ASN A 7 7.23 14.16 -7.00
C ASN A 7 6.39 14.28 -8.28
N THR A 8 6.50 13.29 -9.17
CA THR A 8 5.77 13.26 -10.45
C THR A 8 4.50 12.42 -10.38
N SER A 9 4.30 11.69 -9.28
CA SER A 9 3.10 10.90 -9.05
C SER A 9 1.90 11.81 -8.75
N ASP A 10 0.71 11.40 -9.19
CA ASP A 10 -0.54 12.09 -8.87
C ASP A 10 -0.96 11.88 -7.42
N LEU A 11 -0.37 10.88 -6.74
CA LEU A 11 -0.68 10.61 -5.34
C LEU A 11 0.01 11.62 -4.42
N PRO A 12 -0.73 12.16 -3.44
CA PRO A 12 -0.12 12.99 -2.41
C PRO A 12 1.00 12.24 -1.71
N ILE A 13 2.00 12.96 -1.23
CA ILE A 13 3.16 12.34 -0.57
C ILE A 13 2.74 11.47 0.62
N TYR A 14 1.79 11.92 1.44
CA TYR A 14 1.36 11.13 2.59
C TYR A 14 0.77 9.77 2.16
N MET A 15 0.05 9.71 1.04
CA MET A 15 -0.50 8.46 0.52
C MET A 15 0.59 7.52 0.00
N GLN A 16 1.65 8.07 -0.58
CA GLN A 16 2.80 7.26 -0.99
C GLN A 16 3.45 6.58 0.21
N ILE A 17 3.57 7.30 1.32
CA ILE A 17 4.09 6.75 2.57
C ILE A 17 3.15 5.66 3.10
N VAL A 18 1.85 5.94 3.16
CA VAL A 18 0.83 4.97 3.61
C VAL A 18 0.92 3.69 2.79
N ASN A 19 0.92 3.81 1.47
CA ASN A 19 0.94 2.66 0.58
C ASN A 19 2.22 1.84 0.75
N HIS A 20 3.36 2.49 0.87
CA HIS A 20 4.64 1.81 1.06
C HIS A 20 4.68 1.00 2.36
N ILE A 21 4.31 1.63 3.47
CA ILE A 21 4.31 0.97 4.78
C ILE A 21 3.27 -0.15 4.80
N LYS A 22 2.08 0.10 4.28
CA LYS A 22 1.01 -0.88 4.18
C LYS A 22 1.44 -2.12 3.40
N GLU A 23 2.07 -1.93 2.24
CA GLU A 23 2.58 -3.03 1.43
C GLU A 23 3.63 -3.85 2.18
N ASN A 24 4.52 -3.20 2.91
CA ASN A 24 5.53 -3.90 3.70
C ASN A 24 4.94 -4.67 4.88
N ILE A 25 3.88 -4.15 5.49
CA ILE A 25 3.16 -4.87 6.55
C ILE A 25 2.43 -6.08 5.97
N LEU A 26 1.71 -5.90 4.86
CA LEU A 26 0.94 -6.97 4.25
C LEU A 26 1.81 -8.07 3.67
N SER A 27 2.98 -7.74 3.16
CA SER A 27 3.93 -8.73 2.62
C SER A 27 4.71 -9.47 3.71
N GLY A 28 4.64 -9.01 4.95
CA GLY A 28 5.41 -9.58 6.06
C GLY A 28 6.81 -9.02 6.22
N THR A 29 7.21 -8.09 5.36
CA THR A 29 8.53 -7.42 5.47
C THR A 29 8.63 -6.63 6.77
N LEU A 30 7.54 -5.97 7.16
CA LEU A 30 7.41 -5.36 8.49
C LEU A 30 6.52 -6.25 9.33
N GLU A 31 7.13 -6.99 10.25
CA GLU A 31 6.41 -7.95 11.07
C GLU A 31 5.61 -7.28 12.20
N GLU A 32 4.58 -7.97 12.65
CA GLU A 32 3.81 -7.60 13.82
C GLU A 32 4.71 -7.31 15.03
N GLY A 33 4.45 -6.21 15.70
CA GLY A 33 5.22 -5.80 16.86
C GLY A 33 6.50 -5.04 16.56
N LYS A 34 6.90 -4.94 15.30
CA LYS A 34 8.09 -4.17 14.92
C LYS A 34 7.88 -2.69 15.14
N ALA A 35 8.91 -2.02 15.64
CA ALA A 35 8.90 -0.58 15.80
C ALA A 35 9.09 0.10 14.44
N LEU A 36 8.30 1.14 14.21
CA LEU A 36 8.48 2.03 13.06
C LEU A 36 9.39 3.20 13.46
N PRO A 37 10.04 3.85 12.49
CA PRO A 37 10.76 5.09 12.80
C PRO A 37 9.80 6.10 13.41
N SER A 38 10.29 7.00 14.25
CA SER A 38 9.45 8.10 14.72
C SER A 38 9.03 8.98 13.54
N ILE A 39 7.91 9.68 13.69
CA ILE A 39 7.43 10.61 12.67
C ILE A 39 8.54 11.62 12.32
N ARG A 40 9.21 12.15 13.34
CA ARG A 40 10.29 13.13 13.15
C ARG A 40 11.47 12.54 12.39
N ALA A 41 11.88 11.32 12.75
CA ALA A 41 13.00 10.64 12.10
C ALA A 41 12.68 10.34 10.62
N LEU A 42 11.49 9.82 10.35
CA LEU A 42 11.09 9.52 8.97
C LEU A 42 10.96 10.78 8.12
N ALA A 43 10.37 11.85 8.68
CA ALA A 43 10.26 13.12 7.98
C ALA A 43 11.64 13.66 7.60
N LYS A 44 12.60 13.57 8.52
CA LYS A 44 13.98 13.99 8.27
C LYS A 44 14.64 13.14 7.19
N ASP A 45 14.51 11.83 7.28
CA ASP A 45 15.10 10.90 6.32
C ASP A 45 14.57 11.11 4.90
N LEU A 46 13.29 11.40 4.76
CA LEU A 46 12.65 11.60 3.47
C LEU A 46 12.73 13.05 2.97
N GLY A 47 13.18 13.96 3.81
CA GLY A 47 13.25 15.39 3.45
C GLY A 47 11.87 16.02 3.25
N ILE A 48 10.87 15.61 4.04
CA ILE A 48 9.50 16.12 3.96
C ILE A 48 9.05 16.69 5.29
N SER A 49 7.88 17.35 5.30
CA SER A 49 7.38 17.98 6.51
C SER A 49 6.94 16.96 7.57
N PHE A 50 7.06 17.35 8.82
CA PHE A 50 6.55 16.59 9.95
C PHE A 50 5.03 16.35 9.82
N ILE A 51 4.29 17.37 9.39
CA ILE A 51 2.82 17.29 9.26
C ILE A 51 2.42 16.24 8.23
N THR A 52 3.10 16.19 7.08
CA THR A 52 2.84 15.19 6.04
C THR A 52 3.08 13.77 6.55
N THR A 53 4.19 13.57 7.23
CA THR A 53 4.54 12.27 7.80
C THR A 53 3.55 11.86 8.91
N LYS A 54 3.18 12.82 9.76
CA LYS A 54 2.18 12.58 10.81
C LYS A 54 0.84 12.15 10.21
N ARG A 55 0.42 12.79 9.14
CA ARG A 55 -0.82 12.42 8.43
C ARG A 55 -0.78 10.99 7.94
N ALA A 56 0.36 10.56 7.40
CA ALA A 56 0.54 9.18 6.93
C ALA A 56 0.38 8.20 8.09
N TYR A 57 1.00 8.48 9.22
CA TYR A 57 0.91 7.60 10.40
C TYR A 57 -0.51 7.58 10.97
N GLU A 58 -1.20 8.70 10.98
CA GLU A 58 -2.60 8.76 11.41
C GLU A 58 -3.51 7.91 10.53
N GLU A 59 -3.29 7.93 9.21
CA GLU A 59 -4.03 7.07 8.27
C GLU A 59 -3.75 5.59 8.53
N LEU A 60 -2.50 5.22 8.73
CA LEU A 60 -2.12 3.84 9.03
C LEU A 60 -2.76 3.36 10.34
N GLU A 61 -2.83 4.23 11.33
CA GLU A 61 -3.47 3.94 12.60
C GLU A 61 -4.98 3.74 12.45
N LYS A 62 -5.65 4.57 11.65
CA LYS A 62 -7.06 4.42 11.31
C LYS A 62 -7.34 3.09 10.62
N LEU A 63 -6.43 2.64 9.76
CA LEU A 63 -6.54 1.35 9.08
C LEU A 63 -6.27 0.17 10.02
N GLY A 64 -5.85 0.43 11.25
CA GLY A 64 -5.54 -0.61 12.21
C GLY A 64 -4.23 -1.33 11.96
N LEU A 65 -3.36 -0.75 11.13
CA LEU A 65 -2.09 -1.38 10.76
C LEU A 65 -0.95 -1.04 11.70
N ILE A 66 -1.02 0.09 12.40
CA ILE A 66 -0.04 0.50 13.39
C ILE A 66 -0.72 0.98 14.67
N ASN A 67 0.02 0.92 15.77
CA ASN A 67 -0.39 1.44 17.07
C ASN A 67 0.63 2.45 17.56
N THR A 68 0.14 3.57 18.11
CA THR A 68 0.97 4.52 18.81
C THR A 68 0.93 4.19 20.29
N VAL A 69 2.10 3.98 20.90
CA VAL A 69 2.22 3.76 22.33
C VAL A 69 2.84 5.02 22.93
N PRO A 70 2.08 5.79 23.73
CA PRO A 70 2.58 7.06 24.29
C PRO A 70 3.93 6.89 25.00
N GLY A 71 4.89 7.73 24.64
CA GLY A 71 6.24 7.70 25.22
C GLY A 71 7.14 6.61 24.67
N LYS A 72 6.65 5.71 23.83
CA LYS A 72 7.44 4.59 23.31
C LYS A 72 7.53 4.54 21.79
N GLY A 73 6.58 5.13 21.07
CA GLY A 73 6.60 5.20 19.60
C GLY A 73 5.47 4.44 18.92
N CYS A 74 5.67 4.18 17.65
CA CYS A 74 4.69 3.48 16.79
C CYS A 74 5.19 2.07 16.47
N TYR A 75 4.26 1.14 16.47
CA TYR A 75 4.55 -0.28 16.23
C TYR A 75 3.56 -0.88 15.25
N VAL A 76 3.98 -1.90 14.52
CA VAL A 76 3.08 -2.66 13.65
C VAL A 76 2.07 -3.40 14.51
N SER A 77 0.79 -3.19 14.23
CA SER A 77 -0.31 -3.78 15.01
C SER A 77 -0.47 -5.26 14.74
N SER A 78 -1.13 -5.93 15.70
CA SER A 78 -1.73 -7.22 15.44
C SER A 78 -3.01 -7.00 14.63
N PHE A 79 -3.16 -7.66 13.50
CA PHE A 79 -4.35 -7.54 12.66
C PHE A 79 -4.73 -8.90 12.08
N ASN A 80 -5.99 -9.05 11.67
CA ASN A 80 -6.46 -10.29 11.08
C ASN A 80 -5.99 -10.36 9.62
N LYS A 81 -4.95 -11.16 9.37
CA LYS A 81 -4.36 -11.33 8.04
C LYS A 81 -5.35 -11.90 7.03
N GLU A 82 -6.24 -12.78 7.48
CA GLU A 82 -7.26 -13.36 6.59
C GLU A 82 -8.22 -12.32 6.05
N LEU A 83 -8.71 -11.42 6.92
CA LEU A 83 -9.61 -10.35 6.50
C LEU A 83 -8.93 -9.40 5.52
N VAL A 84 -7.66 -9.09 5.77
CA VAL A 84 -6.87 -8.23 4.88
C VAL A 84 -6.67 -8.91 3.53
N TYR A 85 -6.33 -10.20 3.54
CA TYR A 85 -6.16 -11.01 2.33
C TYR A 85 -7.44 -11.02 1.51
N GLU A 86 -8.58 -11.30 2.15
CA GLU A 86 -9.89 -11.32 1.48
C GLU A 86 -10.24 -9.97 0.86
N ALA A 87 -9.97 -8.87 1.58
CA ALA A 87 -10.23 -7.53 1.08
C ALA A 87 -9.39 -7.23 -0.15
N LYS A 88 -8.12 -7.62 -0.14
CA LYS A 88 -7.21 -7.45 -1.27
C LYS A 88 -7.61 -8.32 -2.46
N MET A 89 -8.06 -9.55 -2.21
CA MET A 89 -8.57 -10.42 -3.27
C MET A 89 -9.79 -9.82 -3.95
N ARG A 90 -10.71 -9.24 -3.17
CA ARG A 90 -11.87 -8.55 -3.75
C ARG A 90 -11.45 -7.37 -4.63
N GLU A 91 -10.44 -6.62 -4.19
CA GLU A 91 -9.91 -5.50 -4.97
C GLU A 91 -9.34 -5.97 -6.31
N ILE A 92 -8.60 -7.08 -6.33
CA ILE A 92 -8.08 -7.68 -7.56
C ILE A 92 -9.23 -8.11 -8.47
N GLU A 93 -10.22 -8.79 -7.92
CA GLU A 93 -11.39 -9.24 -8.68
C GLU A 93 -12.15 -8.08 -9.30
N GLU A 94 -12.34 -6.99 -8.57
CA GLU A 94 -13.01 -5.79 -9.08
C GLU A 94 -12.24 -5.19 -10.26
N LYS A 95 -10.92 -5.10 -10.16
CA LYS A 95 -10.08 -4.57 -11.25
C LYS A 95 -10.10 -5.49 -12.47
N LEU A 96 -10.13 -6.79 -12.25
CA LEU A 96 -10.27 -7.76 -13.35
C LEU A 96 -11.64 -7.66 -14.01
N GLU A 97 -12.71 -7.50 -13.22
CA GLU A 97 -14.05 -7.29 -13.78
C GLU A 97 -14.14 -6.03 -14.63
N GLU A 98 -13.53 -4.94 -14.18
CA GLU A 98 -13.46 -3.71 -14.95
C GLU A 98 -12.74 -3.94 -16.28
N SER A 99 -11.62 -4.67 -16.22
CA SER A 99 -10.85 -5.01 -17.43
C SER A 99 -11.63 -5.89 -18.38
N ILE A 100 -12.36 -6.88 -17.84
CA ILE A 100 -13.21 -7.77 -18.65
C ILE A 100 -14.32 -6.98 -19.33
N ASN A 101 -14.99 -6.09 -18.59
CA ASN A 101 -16.05 -5.27 -19.15
C ASN A 101 -15.53 -4.37 -20.29
N LEU A 102 -14.38 -3.76 -20.08
CA LEU A 102 -13.74 -2.93 -21.11
C LEU A 102 -13.38 -3.75 -22.35
N SER A 103 -12.81 -4.94 -22.15
CA SER A 103 -12.44 -5.83 -23.25
C SER A 103 -13.66 -6.25 -24.07
N LYS A 104 -14.80 -6.51 -23.43
CA LYS A 104 -16.05 -6.85 -24.13
C LYS A 104 -16.54 -5.68 -24.96
N ILE A 105 -16.45 -4.47 -24.46
CA ILE A 105 -16.83 -3.26 -25.19
C ILE A 105 -15.98 -3.12 -26.47
N MET A 106 -14.68 -3.46 -26.36
CA MET A 106 -13.75 -3.37 -27.50
C MET A 106 -13.79 -4.59 -28.42
N GLY A 107 -14.53 -5.62 -28.06
CA GLY A 107 -14.59 -6.85 -28.85
C GLY A 107 -13.38 -7.76 -28.70
N LEU A 108 -12.61 -7.60 -27.64
CA LEU A 108 -11.49 -8.49 -27.36
C LEU A 108 -12.00 -9.82 -26.80
N SER A 109 -11.39 -10.92 -27.25
CA SER A 109 -11.71 -12.26 -26.75
C SER A 109 -11.03 -12.51 -25.42
N LYS A 110 -11.51 -13.52 -24.70
CA LYS A 110 -10.87 -13.99 -23.46
C LYS A 110 -9.42 -14.34 -23.70
N SER A 111 -9.13 -15.03 -24.81
CA SER A 111 -7.77 -15.44 -25.18
C SER A 111 -6.85 -14.24 -25.37
N GLU A 112 -7.34 -13.18 -26.02
CA GLU A 112 -6.58 -11.95 -26.20
C GLU A 112 -6.30 -11.24 -24.89
N LEU A 113 -7.30 -11.21 -23.98
CA LEU A 113 -7.13 -10.60 -22.67
C LEU A 113 -6.11 -11.38 -21.82
N ILE A 114 -6.13 -12.71 -21.90
CA ILE A 114 -5.15 -13.56 -21.21
C ILE A 114 -3.74 -13.28 -21.71
N LYS A 115 -3.57 -13.08 -23.00
CA LYS A 115 -2.26 -12.74 -23.59
C LYS A 115 -1.73 -11.41 -23.06
N ILE A 116 -2.61 -10.42 -22.89
CA ILE A 116 -2.23 -9.13 -22.29
C ILE A 116 -1.76 -9.36 -20.85
N LEU A 117 -2.49 -10.14 -20.10
CA LEU A 117 -2.14 -10.46 -18.71
C LEU A 117 -0.77 -11.13 -18.61
N GLU A 118 -0.53 -12.13 -19.45
CA GLU A 118 0.76 -12.83 -19.50
C GLU A 118 1.90 -11.88 -19.86
N SER A 119 1.68 -11.02 -20.86
CA SER A 119 2.66 -10.03 -21.28
C SER A 119 3.02 -9.05 -20.15
N LEU A 120 2.04 -8.62 -19.37
CA LEU A 120 2.26 -7.73 -18.24
C LEU A 120 3.07 -8.39 -17.14
N TYR A 121 2.84 -9.69 -16.87
CA TYR A 121 3.64 -10.44 -15.92
C TYR A 121 5.08 -10.59 -16.39
N GLU A 122 5.28 -10.90 -17.67
CA GLU A 122 6.61 -11.09 -18.23
C GLU A 122 7.40 -9.79 -18.32
N GLY A 123 6.72 -8.65 -18.42
CA GLY A 123 7.33 -7.33 -18.45
C GLY A 123 7.82 -6.83 -17.09
N GLU A 124 7.49 -7.55 -16.03
CA GLU A 124 7.95 -7.25 -14.68
C GLU A 124 9.33 -7.92 -14.45
#